data_14cc94a4bb36d998e8d640916b5408a2
#
_entry.id   14cc94a4bb36d998e8d640916b5408a2
#
_cell.length_a   1.000
_cell.length_b   1.000
_cell.length_c   1.000
_cell.angle_alpha   90.00
_cell.angle_beta   90.00
_cell.angle_gamma   90.00
#
_symmetry.space_group_name_H-M   'P 1'
#
loop_
_entity.id
_entity.type
_entity.pdbx_description
1 polymer ?
#
loop_
_entity_poly.entity_id
_entity_poly.type
_entity_poly.pdbx_seq_one_letter_code
_entity_poly.pdbx_strand_id
1 'polypeptide(L)'
;MRAADCLMERYSEKAQIIQAWGNLEDPKEKGRMIIDCLMNLSLLYNISEITGEKKYKEAAEHHAKQAQKYLVREDYSTYHTYYMNVDTGEPIKGVTAQGYSDNSGMGERTGMGRLWICAQLCTYGNSCMWASGIK
;
A
#
# COMPACT_ATOMS: atom_id res chain seq x y z
N MET A 1 -0.52 -7.11 19.15
CA MET A 1 0.89 -6.74 19.12
C MET A 1 1.70 -7.63 18.20
N ARG A 2 1.85 -8.96 18.43
CA ARG A 2 2.69 -9.82 17.58
C ARG A 2 2.43 -9.71 16.06
N ALA A 3 1.18 -9.66 15.61
CA ALA A 3 0.85 -9.53 14.18
C ALA A 3 1.25 -8.17 13.60
N ALA A 4 1.09 -7.08 14.36
CA ALA A 4 1.54 -5.75 13.92
C ALA A 4 3.06 -5.67 13.88
N ASP A 5 3.76 -6.29 14.84
CA ASP A 5 5.22 -6.34 14.87
C ASP A 5 5.76 -7.11 13.65
N CYS A 6 5.14 -8.26 13.28
CA CYS A 6 5.49 -8.99 12.05
C CYS A 6 5.28 -8.16 10.78
N LEU A 7 4.25 -7.30 10.73
CA LEU A 7 4.08 -6.38 9.60
C LEU A 7 5.17 -5.31 9.61
N MET A 8 5.56 -4.80 10.76
CA MET A 8 6.63 -3.81 10.88
C MET A 8 8.00 -4.35 10.51
N GLU A 9 8.28 -5.64 10.72
CA GLU A 9 9.51 -6.29 10.22
C GLU A 9 9.63 -6.24 8.69
N ARG A 10 8.49 -6.12 7.99
CA ARG A 10 8.43 -6.02 6.52
C ARG A 10 8.35 -4.58 6.01
N TYR A 11 8.36 -3.59 6.92
CA TYR A 11 8.31 -2.19 6.56
C TYR A 11 9.68 -1.66 6.15
N SER A 12 9.76 -1.02 4.99
CA SER A 12 10.95 -0.30 4.52
C SER A 12 10.77 1.19 4.75
N GLU A 13 11.61 1.78 5.59
CA GLU A 13 11.58 3.22 5.87
C GLU A 13 11.91 4.07 4.64
N LYS A 14 12.84 3.62 3.80
CA LYS A 14 13.24 4.36 2.60
C LYS A 14 12.20 4.32 1.50
N ALA A 15 11.65 3.14 1.22
CA ALA A 15 10.58 2.98 0.23
C ALA A 15 9.20 3.35 0.79
N GLN A 16 9.06 3.46 2.11
CA GLN A 16 7.81 3.77 2.82
C GLN A 16 6.68 2.79 2.50
N ILE A 17 7.02 1.52 2.33
CA ILE A 17 6.08 0.44 2.02
C ILE A 17 6.25 -0.74 2.98
N ILE A 18 5.18 -1.52 3.11
CA ILE A 18 5.20 -2.83 3.75
C ILE A 18 5.27 -3.84 2.62
N GLN A 19 6.36 -4.62 2.55
CA GLN A 19 6.51 -5.65 1.53
C GLN A 19 5.47 -6.75 1.73
N ALA A 20 4.80 -7.17 0.65
CA ALA A 20 3.73 -8.15 0.68
C ALA A 20 4.24 -9.54 1.11
N TRP A 21 4.59 -10.37 0.17
CA TRP A 21 5.16 -11.69 0.42
C TRP A 21 6.58 -11.78 -0.17
N GLY A 22 7.21 -12.93 -0.02
CA GLY A 22 8.53 -13.21 -0.53
C GLY A 22 9.64 -12.92 0.47
N ASN A 23 10.84 -13.23 0.07
CA ASN A 23 12.04 -13.03 0.87
C ASN A 23 12.46 -11.55 0.83
N LEU A 24 12.71 -10.96 1.99
CA LEU A 24 13.16 -9.58 2.12
C LEU A 24 14.58 -9.36 1.58
N GLU A 25 15.37 -10.42 1.54
CA GLU A 25 16.76 -10.38 1.05
C GLU A 25 16.88 -10.71 -0.45
N ASP A 26 15.85 -11.29 -1.08
CA ASP A 26 15.90 -11.65 -2.50
C ASP A 26 15.71 -10.40 -3.38
N PRO A 27 16.71 -10.02 -4.21
CA PRO A 27 16.61 -8.87 -5.09
C PRO A 27 15.42 -8.90 -6.07
N LYS A 28 14.89 -10.09 -6.39
CA LYS A 28 13.74 -10.25 -7.30
C LYS A 28 12.39 -10.08 -6.59
N GLU A 29 12.36 -10.29 -5.29
CA GLU A 29 11.12 -10.26 -4.50
C GLU A 29 11.02 -9.01 -3.62
N LYS A 30 12.15 -8.41 -3.30
CA LYS A 30 12.23 -7.26 -2.41
C LYS A 30 11.54 -6.02 -3.02
N GLY A 31 10.88 -5.23 -2.17
CA GLY A 31 10.20 -4.01 -2.58
C GLY A 31 8.83 -4.21 -3.24
N ARG A 32 8.23 -5.40 -3.11
CA ARG A 32 6.91 -5.72 -3.66
C ARG A 32 5.80 -5.11 -2.81
N MET A 33 5.10 -4.13 -3.35
CA MET A 33 3.87 -3.55 -2.81
C MET A 33 2.66 -4.09 -3.59
N ILE A 34 1.64 -4.59 -2.89
CA ILE A 34 0.40 -5.07 -3.51
C ILE A 34 -0.81 -4.33 -2.95
N ILE A 35 -1.87 -4.27 -3.74
CA ILE A 35 -3.10 -3.57 -3.36
C ILE A 35 -3.77 -4.20 -2.14
N ASP A 36 -3.66 -5.52 -1.97
CA ASP A 36 -4.24 -6.26 -0.84
C ASP A 36 -3.62 -5.88 0.51
N CYS A 37 -2.38 -5.35 0.53
CA CYS A 37 -1.74 -4.87 1.77
C CYS A 37 -2.51 -3.75 2.46
N LEU A 38 -3.35 -3.01 1.72
CA LEU A 38 -4.18 -1.95 2.29
C LEU A 38 -5.17 -2.48 3.35
N MET A 39 -5.60 -3.73 3.24
CA MET A 39 -6.46 -4.36 4.23
C MET A 39 -5.78 -4.53 5.60
N ASN A 40 -4.47 -4.70 5.61
CA ASN A 40 -3.69 -4.89 6.84
C ASN A 40 -3.41 -3.58 7.58
N LEU A 41 -3.62 -2.43 6.94
CA LEU A 41 -3.32 -1.13 7.55
C LEU A 41 -4.26 -0.82 8.73
N SER A 42 -5.51 -1.29 8.70
CA SER A 42 -6.44 -1.14 9.81
C SER A 42 -5.91 -1.78 11.10
N LEU A 43 -5.19 -2.89 11.01
CA LEU A 43 -4.53 -3.49 12.17
C LEU A 43 -3.50 -2.53 12.77
N LEU A 44 -2.67 -1.90 11.95
CA LEU A 44 -1.64 -0.97 12.41
C LEU A 44 -2.25 0.28 13.05
N TYR A 45 -3.33 0.82 12.46
CA TYR A 45 -4.05 1.95 13.06
C TYR A 45 -4.64 1.59 14.42
N ASN A 46 -5.34 0.45 14.52
CA ASN A 46 -5.93 -0.01 15.78
C ASN A 46 -4.86 -0.25 16.86
N ILE A 47 -3.74 -0.86 16.51
CA ILE A 47 -2.65 -1.09 17.47
C ILE A 47 -2.03 0.24 17.91
N SER A 48 -1.86 1.21 17.00
CA SER A 48 -1.39 2.54 17.36
C SER A 48 -2.32 3.26 18.34
N GLU A 49 -3.64 3.11 18.18
CA GLU A 49 -4.63 3.69 19.10
C GLU A 49 -4.58 3.01 20.48
N ILE A 50 -4.47 1.68 20.50
CA ILE A 50 -4.45 0.90 21.76
C ILE A 50 -3.15 1.12 22.55
N THR A 51 -2.01 1.16 21.85
CA THR A 51 -0.68 1.25 22.49
C THR A 51 -0.19 2.68 22.69
N GLY A 52 -0.70 3.64 21.89
CA GLY A 52 -0.18 5.00 21.82
C GLY A 52 1.11 5.11 21.00
N GLU A 53 1.62 4.02 20.41
CA GLU A 53 2.84 4.02 19.61
C GLU A 53 2.56 4.53 18.20
N LYS A 54 3.09 5.70 17.87
CA LYS A 54 2.89 6.37 16.56
C LYS A 54 3.49 5.63 15.38
N LYS A 55 4.56 4.84 15.60
CA LYS A 55 5.28 4.12 14.54
C LYS A 55 4.36 3.27 13.64
N TYR A 56 3.34 2.63 14.22
CA TYR A 56 2.38 1.80 13.47
C TYR A 56 1.50 2.65 12.56
N LYS A 57 0.99 3.78 13.08
CA LYS A 57 0.18 4.72 12.32
C LYS A 57 1.00 5.35 11.19
N GLU A 58 2.20 5.81 11.46
CA GLU A 58 3.11 6.41 10.47
C GLU A 58 3.43 5.43 9.34
N ALA A 59 3.76 4.18 9.64
CA ALA A 59 4.00 3.15 8.64
C ALA A 59 2.75 2.89 7.77
N ALA A 60 1.57 2.84 8.38
CA ALA A 60 0.31 2.67 7.66
C ALA A 60 0.00 3.86 6.73
N GLU A 61 0.17 5.10 7.21
CA GLU A 61 -0.02 6.30 6.41
C GLU A 61 0.97 6.39 5.24
N HIS A 62 2.24 6.08 5.47
CA HIS A 62 3.26 6.05 4.44
C HIS A 62 2.91 5.03 3.36
N HIS A 63 2.58 3.80 3.74
CA HIS A 63 2.19 2.76 2.79
C HIS A 63 0.94 3.16 2.00
N ALA A 64 -0.09 3.71 2.64
CA ALA A 64 -1.30 4.16 1.95
C ALA A 64 -1.02 5.26 0.92
N LYS A 65 -0.15 6.23 1.24
CA LYS A 65 0.28 7.28 0.30
C LYS A 65 1.06 6.72 -0.89
N GLN A 66 1.97 5.78 -0.67
CA GLN A 66 2.71 5.11 -1.74
C GLN A 66 1.77 4.28 -2.63
N ALA A 67 0.83 3.54 -2.03
CA ALA A 67 -0.17 2.78 -2.76
C ALA A 67 -1.05 3.70 -3.63
N GLN A 68 -1.51 4.83 -3.10
CA GLN A 68 -2.27 5.81 -3.86
C GLN A 68 -1.46 6.35 -5.05
N LYS A 69 -0.19 6.67 -4.84
CA LYS A 69 0.66 7.29 -5.84
C LYS A 69 1.05 6.34 -6.98
N TYR A 70 1.29 5.07 -6.68
CA TYR A 70 1.91 4.15 -7.63
C TYR A 70 0.99 3.00 -8.06
N LEU A 71 0.07 2.53 -7.21
CA LEU A 71 -0.86 1.49 -7.59
C LEU A 71 -2.04 2.02 -8.40
N VAL A 72 -2.45 3.27 -8.21
CA VAL A 72 -3.54 3.89 -8.98
C VAL A 72 -2.97 4.54 -10.24
N ARG A 73 -3.50 4.17 -11.40
CA ARG A 73 -3.14 4.74 -12.71
C ARG A 73 -3.91 6.04 -12.97
N GLU A 74 -3.48 6.79 -13.98
CA GLU A 74 -4.14 8.04 -14.41
C GLU A 74 -5.58 7.82 -14.89
N ASP A 75 -5.88 6.67 -15.50
CA ASP A 75 -7.23 6.26 -15.92
C ASP A 75 -8.07 5.70 -14.77
N TYR A 76 -7.58 5.80 -13.54
CA TYR A 76 -8.20 5.27 -12.32
C TYR A 76 -8.28 3.74 -12.24
N SER A 77 -7.69 2.99 -13.15
CA SER A 77 -7.45 1.56 -12.95
C SER A 77 -6.31 1.35 -11.94
N THR A 78 -6.12 0.12 -11.48
CA THR A 78 -5.06 -0.18 -10.52
C THR A 78 -4.14 -1.29 -11.02
N TYR A 79 -2.85 -1.15 -10.70
CA TYR A 79 -1.95 -2.29 -10.72
C TYR A 79 -2.29 -3.22 -9.55
N HIS A 80 -2.08 -4.52 -9.74
CA HIS A 80 -2.11 -5.45 -8.62
C HIS A 80 -0.86 -5.30 -7.76
N THR A 81 0.30 -5.17 -8.40
CA THR A 81 1.62 -5.12 -7.76
C THR A 81 2.42 -3.96 -8.30
N TYR A 82 3.16 -3.30 -7.42
CA TYR A 82 4.18 -2.32 -7.79
C TYR A 82 5.49 -2.63 -7.09
N TYR A 83 6.60 -2.55 -7.81
CA TYR A 83 7.93 -2.77 -7.27
C TYR A 83 8.61 -1.44 -6.96
N MET A 84 9.14 -1.34 -5.75
CA MET A 84 9.92 -0.20 -5.27
C MET A 84 11.35 -0.65 -4.97
N ASN A 85 12.30 0.23 -5.20
CA ASN A 85 13.66 0.02 -4.74
C ASN A 85 13.72 0.33 -3.24
N VAL A 86 13.91 -0.67 -2.39
CA VAL A 86 13.94 -0.48 -0.93
C VAL A 86 15.22 0.19 -0.43
N ASP A 87 16.25 0.25 -1.25
CA ASP A 87 17.54 0.86 -0.90
C ASP A 87 17.56 2.36 -1.24
N THR A 88 16.87 2.77 -2.30
CA THR A 88 16.77 4.17 -2.73
C THR A 88 15.41 4.82 -2.47
N GLY A 89 14.35 4.01 -2.36
CA GLY A 89 12.96 4.48 -2.24
C GLY A 89 12.32 4.83 -3.60
N GLU A 90 13.01 4.55 -4.72
CA GLU A 90 12.53 4.89 -6.05
C GLU A 90 11.55 3.86 -6.61
N PRO A 91 10.55 4.29 -7.41
CA PRO A 91 9.65 3.38 -8.10
C PRO A 91 10.37 2.64 -9.24
N ILE A 92 10.09 1.34 -9.41
CA ILE A 92 10.66 0.52 -10.49
C ILE A 92 9.62 0.29 -11.58
N LYS A 93 8.55 -0.46 -11.26
CA LYS A 93 7.49 -0.76 -12.23
C LYS A 93 6.21 -1.28 -11.57
N GLY A 94 5.08 -1.01 -12.23
CA GLY A 94 3.80 -1.65 -11.92
C GLY A 94 3.57 -2.88 -12.80
N VAL A 95 2.95 -3.91 -12.25
CA VAL A 95 2.58 -5.14 -12.97
C VAL A 95 1.20 -5.62 -12.56
N THR A 96 0.51 -6.30 -13.47
CA THR A 96 -0.77 -6.96 -13.21
C THR A 96 -0.54 -8.46 -13.05
N ALA A 97 -0.03 -8.86 -11.89
CA ALA A 97 0.43 -10.23 -11.62
C ALA A 97 -0.68 -11.31 -11.76
N GLN A 98 -1.94 -10.94 -11.78
CA GLN A 98 -3.10 -11.84 -11.88
C GLN A 98 -4.06 -11.45 -13.03
N GLY A 99 -3.64 -10.60 -13.95
CA GLY A 99 -4.40 -10.18 -15.12
C GLY A 99 -3.91 -10.84 -16.40
N TYR A 100 -4.64 -10.58 -17.50
CA TYR A 100 -4.28 -11.08 -18.83
C TYR A 100 -2.97 -10.47 -19.36
N SER A 101 -2.70 -9.22 -19.01
CA SER A 101 -1.46 -8.50 -19.34
C SER A 101 -1.21 -7.38 -18.33
N ASP A 102 0.01 -6.84 -18.27
CA ASP A 102 0.36 -5.73 -17.38
C ASP A 102 -0.44 -4.45 -17.66
N ASN A 103 -1.04 -4.34 -18.85
CA ASN A 103 -1.93 -3.24 -19.22
C ASN A 103 -3.41 -3.56 -18.99
N SER A 104 -3.77 -4.78 -18.58
CA SER A 104 -5.15 -5.11 -18.23
C SER A 104 -5.49 -4.65 -16.82
N GLY A 105 -6.65 -4.02 -16.63
CA GLY A 105 -7.20 -3.74 -15.32
C GLY A 105 -7.94 -4.98 -14.78
N MET A 106 -7.78 -5.28 -13.50
CA MET A 106 -8.66 -6.24 -12.82
C MET A 106 -9.91 -5.48 -12.36
N GLY A 107 -11.03 -5.63 -13.09
CA GLY A 107 -12.24 -4.84 -12.89
C GLY A 107 -12.78 -4.82 -11.47
N GLU A 108 -12.84 -5.98 -10.81
CA GLU A 108 -13.34 -6.07 -9.43
C GLU A 108 -12.41 -5.45 -8.40
N ARG A 109 -11.09 -5.63 -8.53
CA ARG A 109 -10.11 -5.11 -7.58
C ARG A 109 -9.85 -3.61 -7.74
N THR A 110 -10.08 -3.06 -8.93
CA THR A 110 -9.95 -1.62 -9.18
C THR A 110 -10.92 -0.81 -8.31
N GLY A 111 -12.18 -1.23 -8.25
CA GLY A 111 -13.19 -0.60 -7.39
C GLY A 111 -12.87 -0.74 -5.90
N MET A 112 -12.52 -1.95 -5.46
CA MET A 112 -12.19 -2.22 -4.05
C MET A 112 -10.92 -1.49 -3.61
N GLY A 113 -9.85 -1.50 -4.40
CA GLY A 113 -8.61 -0.82 -4.05
C GLY A 113 -8.79 0.68 -3.85
N ARG A 114 -9.58 1.31 -4.72
CA ARG A 114 -9.91 2.74 -4.60
C ARG A 114 -10.73 3.05 -3.34
N LEU A 115 -11.74 2.23 -3.06
CA LEU A 115 -12.57 2.37 -1.86
C LEU A 115 -11.74 2.19 -0.58
N TRP A 116 -10.84 1.23 -0.56
CA TRP A 116 -9.98 0.99 0.60
C TRP A 116 -8.96 2.10 0.81
N ILE A 117 -8.30 2.60 -0.24
CA ILE A 117 -7.40 3.76 -0.15
C ILE A 117 -8.16 4.98 0.38
N CYS A 118 -9.34 5.26 -0.17
CA CYS A 118 -10.19 6.35 0.30
C CYS A 118 -10.63 6.15 1.76
N ALA A 119 -11.10 4.97 2.11
CA ALA A 119 -11.53 4.66 3.48
C ALA A 119 -10.38 4.83 4.48
N GLN A 120 -9.20 4.32 4.20
CA GLN A 120 -8.04 4.45 5.07
C GLN A 120 -7.59 5.91 5.23
N LEU A 121 -7.49 6.65 4.13
CA LEU A 121 -7.08 8.05 4.17
C LEU A 121 -8.16 8.96 4.80
N CYS A 122 -9.45 8.65 4.61
CA CYS A 122 -10.54 9.44 5.21
C CYS A 122 -10.73 9.11 6.69
N THR A 123 -10.61 7.84 7.08
CA THR A 123 -10.88 7.41 8.46
C THR A 123 -9.73 7.75 9.40
N TYR A 124 -8.50 7.63 8.94
CA TYR A 124 -7.31 7.73 9.77
C TYR A 124 -6.33 8.85 9.36
N GLY A 125 -6.48 9.40 8.15
CA GLY A 125 -5.66 10.50 7.63
C GLY A 125 -6.45 11.80 7.54
N ASN A 126 -5.83 12.93 7.90
CA ASN A 126 -6.46 14.25 7.93
C ASN A 126 -6.73 14.88 6.55
N SER A 127 -6.63 14.14 5.44
CA SER A 127 -6.86 14.70 4.11
C SER A 127 -7.37 13.67 3.12
N CYS A 128 -8.69 13.64 2.93
CA CYS A 128 -9.32 12.95 1.82
C CYS A 128 -9.25 13.85 0.58
N MET A 129 -8.15 13.76 -0.19
CA MET A 129 -8.02 14.52 -1.45
C MET A 129 -8.98 14.06 -2.56
N TRP A 130 -9.70 12.94 -2.37
CA TRP A 130 -10.64 12.39 -3.35
C TRP A 130 -12.08 12.93 -3.21
N ALA A 131 -12.42 13.56 -2.08
CA ALA A 131 -13.76 14.10 -1.88
C ALA A 131 -14.06 15.35 -2.75
N SER A 132 -13.03 15.99 -3.29
CA SER A 132 -13.16 17.19 -4.12
C SER A 132 -13.15 16.94 -5.63
N GLY A 133 -12.99 15.70 -6.08
CA GLY A 133 -12.85 15.32 -7.50
C GLY A 133 -13.97 14.48 -8.10
N ILE A 134 -15.00 14.12 -7.35
CA ILE A 134 -16.18 13.44 -7.90
C ILE A 134 -17.20 14.52 -8.29
N LYS A 135 -17.15 14.97 -9.53
CA LYS A 135 -18.28 15.57 -10.23
C LYS A 135 -18.86 14.57 -11.18
#